data_678e3a4f0fdaa00f113fb601c3efdf4a
#
_entry.id   678e3a4f0fdaa00f113fb601c3efdf4a
#
_cell.length_a   1.000
_cell.length_b   1.000
_cell.length_c   1.000
_cell.angle_alpha   90.00
_cell.angle_beta   90.00
_cell.angle_gamma   90.00
#
_symmetry.space_group_name_H-M   'P 1'
#
loop_
_entity.id
_entity.type
_entity.pdbx_description
1 polymer ?
#
loop_
_entity_poly.entity_id
_entity_poly.type
_entity_poly.pdbx_seq_one_letter_code
_entity_poly.pdbx_strand_id
1 'polypeptide(L)'
;AYTNPGHGRIPERSVEGDYVMIPTYNIASSVDYLLRYAKEARWDVVARATQVMEAGFVKKMNDDGWHTLLAAGVDRNILVYDGDAVDGLFSKRLVSLMQTVMRRNSGGNSASVGRGRLTDLYVSPEALEDVRNWGLDQVDEVTRREIYTATEDGAPITRIFGVNLHDLDELGEGQEYQGFFTNELTGQLQGSDKELVVGLDQSSNDSFVMPVKEQLKVFEDPTLHRQQRAGYYGFAELGFGVLDNRRIILGSF
;
A
#
# COMPACT_ATOMS: atom_id res chain seq x y z
N ALA A 1 -8.14 24.52 22.76
CA ALA A 1 -8.47 25.85 23.19
C ALA A 1 -9.43 25.76 24.38
N TYR A 2 -9.31 26.67 25.34
CA TYR A 2 -10.15 26.75 26.53
C TYR A 2 -10.88 28.08 26.56
N THR A 3 -12.08 28.07 27.08
CA THR A 3 -12.78 29.34 27.39
C THR A 3 -12.13 29.96 28.60
N ASN A 4 -11.58 31.16 28.45
CA ASN A 4 -11.03 31.91 29.59
C ASN A 4 -12.15 32.70 30.28
N PRO A 5 -12.42 32.46 31.57
CA PRO A 5 -13.49 33.15 32.30
C PRO A 5 -13.17 34.63 32.66
N GLY A 6 -12.18 35.21 32.00
CA GLY A 6 -11.82 36.62 32.18
C GLY A 6 -10.93 36.90 33.40
N HIS A 7 -10.88 36.02 34.36
CA HIS A 7 -10.05 36.12 35.56
C HIS A 7 -9.41 34.76 35.81
N GLY A 8 -8.10 34.68 35.72
CA GLY A 8 -7.35 33.48 36.00
C GLY A 8 -6.22 33.20 35.03
N ARG A 9 -5.38 32.24 35.38
CA ARG A 9 -4.25 31.79 34.54
C ARG A 9 -4.78 31.02 33.36
N ILE A 10 -4.30 31.36 32.18
CA ILE A 10 -4.58 30.57 30.96
C ILE A 10 -4.00 29.16 31.16
N PRO A 11 -4.80 28.10 31.03
CA PRO A 11 -4.27 26.74 31.15
C PRO A 11 -3.27 26.47 30.04
N GLU A 12 -2.07 26.12 30.45
CA GLU A 12 -0.98 25.75 29.56
C GLU A 12 -1.07 24.24 29.26
N ARG A 13 -0.91 23.88 28.02
CA ARG A 13 -0.67 22.49 27.61
C ARG A 13 0.78 22.35 27.19
N SER A 14 1.49 21.46 27.86
CA SER A 14 2.76 20.99 27.34
C SER A 14 2.51 20.07 26.13
N VAL A 15 3.27 20.26 25.09
CA VAL A 15 3.34 19.30 23.96
C VAL A 15 4.51 18.39 24.29
N GLU A 16 4.19 17.15 24.64
CA GLU A 16 5.19 16.11 24.82
C GLU A 16 5.38 15.44 23.46
N GLY A 17 6.62 15.35 23.00
CA GLY A 17 6.99 14.58 21.83
C GLY A 17 7.38 13.18 22.25
N ASP A 18 6.89 12.20 21.52
CA ASP A 18 7.36 10.83 21.62
C ASP A 18 8.21 10.49 20.39
N TYR A 19 9.09 9.51 20.52
CA TYR A 19 9.91 9.05 19.41
C TYR A 19 9.56 7.62 19.06
N VAL A 20 9.47 7.35 17.76
CA VAL A 20 9.29 6.00 17.22
C VAL A 20 10.60 5.54 16.60
N MET A 21 11.08 4.39 17.03
CA MET A 21 12.25 3.76 16.44
C MET A 21 11.80 2.83 15.30
N ILE A 22 12.20 3.15 14.09
CA ILE A 22 11.95 2.29 12.93
C ILE A 22 13.23 1.49 12.65
N PRO A 23 13.23 0.17 12.85
CA PRO A 23 14.40 -0.65 12.57
C PRO A 23 14.67 -0.68 11.06
N THR A 24 15.94 -0.61 10.70
CA THR A 24 16.40 -0.87 9.34
C THR A 24 16.97 -2.28 9.25
N TYR A 25 16.82 -2.93 8.10
CA TYR A 25 17.32 -4.26 7.84
C TYR A 25 17.92 -4.34 6.43
N ASN A 26 18.79 -5.32 6.23
CA ASN A 26 19.44 -5.53 4.95
C ASN A 26 18.60 -6.43 4.05
N ILE A 27 18.35 -5.95 2.84
CA ILE A 27 17.86 -6.75 1.73
C ILE A 27 19.06 -7.06 0.85
N ALA A 28 19.28 -8.33 0.54
CA ALA A 28 20.36 -8.77 -0.33
C ALA A 28 19.82 -9.72 -1.40
N SER A 29 20.36 -9.61 -2.59
CA SER A 29 20.08 -10.53 -3.69
C SER A 29 21.37 -10.78 -4.48
N SER A 30 21.46 -11.97 -5.07
CA SER A 30 22.57 -12.31 -5.94
C SER A 30 22.07 -13.05 -7.16
N VAL A 31 22.76 -12.88 -8.27
CA VAL A 31 22.51 -13.61 -9.50
C VAL A 31 23.83 -14.08 -10.06
N ASP A 32 23.88 -15.32 -10.52
CA ASP A 32 25.07 -15.88 -11.14
C ASP A 32 24.72 -16.60 -12.45
N TYR A 33 25.69 -16.63 -13.36
CA TYR A 33 25.56 -17.30 -14.64
C TYR A 33 26.90 -17.91 -15.09
N LEU A 34 26.83 -18.93 -15.94
CA LEU A 34 28.01 -19.55 -16.51
C LEU A 34 28.66 -18.63 -17.57
N LEU A 35 29.96 -18.39 -17.45
CA LEU A 35 30.73 -17.58 -18.41
C LEU A 35 30.59 -18.08 -19.86
N ARG A 36 30.37 -19.38 -20.05
CA ARG A 36 30.11 -19.97 -21.36
C ARG A 36 28.87 -19.35 -22.02
N TYR A 37 27.81 -19.13 -21.26
CA TYR A 37 26.59 -18.55 -21.81
C TYR A 37 26.78 -17.09 -22.22
N ALA A 38 27.58 -16.33 -21.49
CA ALA A 38 27.92 -14.96 -21.86
C ALA A 38 28.74 -14.89 -23.15
N LYS A 39 29.60 -15.90 -23.42
CA LYS A 39 30.43 -15.96 -24.62
C LYS A 39 29.69 -16.49 -25.87
N GLU A 40 28.80 -17.45 -25.68
CA GLU A 40 28.08 -18.14 -26.73
C GLU A 40 26.67 -17.62 -26.99
N ALA A 41 26.13 -16.85 -26.04
CA ALA A 41 24.75 -16.39 -26.12
C ALA A 41 24.56 -15.30 -27.17
N ARG A 42 23.47 -15.42 -27.92
CA ARG A 42 23.03 -14.42 -28.90
C ARG A 42 22.29 -13.23 -28.29
N TRP A 43 22.11 -13.21 -27.00
CA TRP A 43 21.36 -12.21 -26.23
C TRP A 43 22.15 -11.84 -24.97
N ASP A 44 21.88 -10.64 -24.48
CA ASP A 44 22.64 -10.10 -23.34
C ASP A 44 22.17 -10.75 -22.01
N VAL A 45 22.90 -11.80 -21.62
CA VAL A 45 22.67 -12.54 -20.37
C VAL A 45 22.96 -11.65 -19.16
N VAL A 46 23.91 -10.75 -19.27
CA VAL A 46 24.31 -9.87 -18.16
C VAL A 46 23.19 -8.87 -17.86
N ALA A 47 22.68 -8.18 -18.89
CA ALA A 47 21.59 -7.24 -18.72
C ALA A 47 20.33 -7.95 -18.16
N ARG A 48 20.02 -9.15 -18.64
CA ARG A 48 18.90 -9.93 -18.14
C ARG A 48 19.07 -10.33 -16.67
N ALA A 49 20.28 -10.76 -16.30
CA ALA A 49 20.59 -11.12 -14.91
C ALA A 49 20.41 -9.93 -13.97
N THR A 50 20.90 -8.75 -14.37
CA THR A 50 20.76 -7.50 -13.60
C THR A 50 19.29 -7.12 -13.47
N GLN A 51 18.50 -7.19 -14.53
CA GLN A 51 17.06 -6.89 -14.48
C GLN A 51 16.30 -7.82 -13.53
N VAL A 52 16.62 -9.12 -13.54
CA VAL A 52 15.99 -10.09 -12.61
C VAL A 52 16.34 -9.76 -11.16
N MET A 53 17.59 -9.37 -10.90
CA MET A 53 18.02 -8.97 -9.57
C MET A 53 17.29 -7.70 -9.10
N GLU A 54 17.21 -6.66 -9.94
CA GLU A 54 16.49 -5.43 -9.63
C GLU A 54 15.01 -5.69 -9.38
N ALA A 55 14.36 -6.50 -10.22
CA ALA A 55 12.96 -6.88 -10.03
C ALA A 55 12.75 -7.61 -8.70
N GLY A 56 13.67 -8.48 -8.29
CA GLY A 56 13.64 -9.15 -7.00
C GLY A 56 13.73 -8.17 -5.82
N PHE A 57 14.58 -7.14 -5.92
CA PHE A 57 14.64 -6.08 -4.91
C PHE A 57 13.34 -5.29 -4.81
N VAL A 58 12.81 -4.84 -5.95
CA VAL A 58 11.56 -4.07 -6.01
C VAL A 58 10.42 -4.88 -5.42
N LYS A 59 10.29 -6.16 -5.81
CA LYS A 59 9.26 -7.03 -5.26
C LYS A 59 9.39 -7.12 -3.73
N LYS A 60 10.58 -7.43 -3.21
CA LYS A 60 10.80 -7.54 -1.77
C LYS A 60 10.48 -6.26 -1.00
N MET A 61 10.86 -5.10 -1.56
CA MET A 61 10.54 -3.81 -0.97
C MET A 61 9.02 -3.55 -0.94
N ASN A 62 8.33 -3.88 -2.01
CA ASN A 62 6.87 -3.73 -2.08
C ASN A 62 6.18 -4.64 -1.07
N ASP A 63 6.57 -5.92 -1.01
CA ASP A 63 5.99 -6.89 -0.07
C ASP A 63 6.18 -6.43 1.38
N ASP A 64 7.39 -6.03 1.77
CA ASP A 64 7.66 -5.55 3.12
C ASP A 64 6.89 -4.27 3.47
N GLY A 65 6.75 -3.37 2.51
CA GLY A 65 5.94 -2.16 2.65
C GLY A 65 4.47 -2.48 2.87
N TRP A 66 3.89 -3.35 2.03
CA TRP A 66 2.50 -3.78 2.15
C TRP A 66 2.22 -4.55 3.42
N HIS A 67 3.09 -5.47 3.82
CA HIS A 67 2.95 -6.18 5.09
C HIS A 67 2.95 -5.21 6.28
N THR A 68 3.82 -4.20 6.26
CA THR A 68 3.84 -3.16 7.30
C THR A 68 2.55 -2.33 7.33
N LEU A 69 2.03 -1.96 6.15
CA LEU A 69 0.77 -1.23 6.03
C LEU A 69 -0.43 -2.06 6.51
N LEU A 70 -0.50 -3.33 6.11
CA LEU A 70 -1.56 -4.24 6.52
C LEU A 70 -1.53 -4.48 8.04
N ALA A 71 -0.35 -4.72 8.61
CA ALA A 71 -0.18 -4.88 10.05
C ALA A 71 -0.65 -3.64 10.83
N ALA A 72 -0.26 -2.44 10.38
CA ALA A 72 -0.69 -1.19 11.00
C ALA A 72 -2.19 -0.91 10.82
N GLY A 73 -2.78 -1.36 9.71
CA GLY A 73 -4.22 -1.27 9.46
C GLY A 73 -5.01 -2.17 10.41
N VAL A 74 -4.53 -3.40 10.62
CA VAL A 74 -5.17 -4.37 11.53
C VAL A 74 -5.08 -3.93 12.99
N ASP A 75 -3.98 -3.35 13.41
CA ASP A 75 -3.79 -2.85 14.78
C ASP A 75 -4.91 -1.88 15.21
N ARG A 76 -5.52 -1.19 14.27
CA ARG A 76 -6.69 -0.33 14.53
C ARG A 76 -7.99 -1.06 14.86
N ASN A 77 -8.08 -2.32 14.54
CA ASN A 77 -9.28 -3.14 14.72
C ASN A 77 -10.56 -2.55 14.08
N ILE A 78 -10.41 -1.93 12.91
CA ILE A 78 -11.52 -1.33 12.16
C ILE A 78 -11.54 -1.94 10.77
N LEU A 79 -12.55 -2.74 10.51
CA LEU A 79 -12.87 -3.28 9.19
C LEU A 79 -14.22 -2.73 8.74
N VAL A 80 -14.26 -2.11 7.57
CA VAL A 80 -15.47 -1.57 6.97
C VAL A 80 -16.08 -2.62 6.05
N TYR A 81 -17.35 -2.89 6.24
CA TYR A 81 -18.11 -3.85 5.46
C TYR A 81 -19.46 -3.27 5.06
N ASP A 82 -19.90 -3.53 3.84
CA ASP A 82 -21.24 -3.14 3.37
C ASP A 82 -22.21 -4.32 3.52
N GLY A 83 -22.93 -4.37 4.63
CA GLY A 83 -23.89 -5.45 4.92
C GLY A 83 -25.15 -5.46 4.06
N ASP A 84 -25.37 -4.43 3.23
CA ASP A 84 -26.52 -4.37 2.31
C ASP A 84 -26.12 -4.73 0.87
N ALA A 85 -24.82 -4.90 0.59
CA ALA A 85 -24.34 -5.37 -0.70
C ALA A 85 -24.51 -6.89 -0.82
N VAL A 86 -24.51 -7.39 -2.06
CA VAL A 86 -24.40 -8.81 -2.32
C VAL A 86 -22.97 -9.24 -1.97
N ASP A 87 -22.82 -10.29 -1.18
CA ASP A 87 -21.51 -10.81 -0.80
C ASP A 87 -20.65 -11.10 -2.04
N GLY A 88 -19.41 -10.65 -2.00
CA GLY A 88 -18.45 -10.82 -3.09
C GLY A 88 -18.63 -9.84 -4.27
N LEU A 89 -19.44 -8.79 -4.13
CA LEU A 89 -19.57 -7.73 -5.13
C LEU A 89 -19.09 -6.38 -4.58
N PHE A 90 -18.14 -5.78 -5.25
CA PHE A 90 -17.65 -4.47 -4.88
C PHE A 90 -18.71 -3.38 -5.10
N SER A 91 -19.04 -2.63 -4.07
CA SER A 91 -20.08 -1.62 -4.10
C SER A 91 -19.56 -0.19 -3.99
N LYS A 92 -20.21 0.76 -4.68
CA LYS A 92 -19.94 2.20 -4.50
C LYS A 92 -20.19 2.68 -3.07
N ARG A 93 -21.10 2.00 -2.36
CA ARG A 93 -21.45 2.31 -0.97
C ARG A 93 -20.28 1.99 -0.04
N LEU A 94 -19.54 0.90 -0.28
CA LEU A 94 -18.35 0.57 0.48
C LEU A 94 -17.31 1.71 0.42
N VAL A 95 -17.07 2.26 -0.76
CA VAL A 95 -16.15 3.43 -0.92
C VAL A 95 -16.63 4.62 -0.07
N SER A 96 -17.93 4.94 -0.13
CA SER A 96 -18.52 6.03 0.66
C SER A 96 -18.45 5.77 2.17
N LEU A 97 -18.64 4.52 2.61
CA LEU A 97 -18.49 4.13 4.01
C LEU A 97 -17.06 4.28 4.48
N MET A 98 -16.09 3.79 3.70
CA MET A 98 -14.67 3.94 4.01
C MET A 98 -14.26 5.40 4.12
N GLN A 99 -14.69 6.28 3.21
CA GLN A 99 -14.47 7.72 3.30
C GLN A 99 -15.04 8.31 4.60
N THR A 100 -16.25 7.91 4.96
CA THR A 100 -16.94 8.43 6.15
C THR A 100 -16.24 7.99 7.43
N VAL A 101 -15.85 6.72 7.51
CA VAL A 101 -15.16 6.16 8.68
C VAL A 101 -13.76 6.79 8.82
N MET A 102 -12.99 6.87 7.73
CA MET A 102 -11.69 7.51 7.76
C MET A 102 -11.78 8.98 8.22
N ARG A 103 -12.75 9.72 7.71
CA ARG A 103 -12.96 11.12 8.11
C ARG A 103 -13.34 11.29 9.58
N ARG A 104 -14.11 10.37 10.14
CA ARG A 104 -14.48 10.39 11.57
C ARG A 104 -13.32 9.98 12.47
N ASN A 105 -12.52 9.04 12.05
CA ASN A 105 -11.41 8.52 12.85
C ASN A 105 -10.20 9.45 12.91
N SER A 106 -10.14 10.47 12.06
CA SER A 106 -9.00 11.39 11.97
C SER A 106 -8.98 12.52 13.01
N GLY A 107 -9.80 12.45 14.06
CA GLY A 107 -9.63 13.33 15.22
C GLY A 107 -10.52 14.56 15.31
N GLY A 108 -11.70 14.54 14.74
CA GLY A 108 -12.77 15.46 15.09
C GLY A 108 -12.62 16.91 14.57
N ASN A 109 -13.00 17.89 15.38
CA ASN A 109 -13.15 19.30 15.00
C ASN A 109 -11.82 20.09 15.02
N SER A 110 -10.69 19.43 14.92
CA SER A 110 -9.39 20.09 14.81
C SER A 110 -9.27 20.80 13.47
N ALA A 111 -9.26 22.11 13.50
CA ALA A 111 -9.28 22.95 12.30
C ALA A 111 -7.95 22.95 11.53
N SER A 112 -6.88 22.41 12.09
CA SER A 112 -5.54 22.77 11.61
C SER A 112 -4.78 21.67 10.91
N VAL A 113 -5.02 20.41 11.18
CA VAL A 113 -4.12 19.38 10.61
C VAL A 113 -4.90 18.13 10.24
N GLY A 114 -4.87 17.84 8.95
CA GLY A 114 -5.01 16.49 8.47
C GLY A 114 -6.29 15.78 8.86
N ARG A 115 -7.45 16.29 8.46
CA ARG A 115 -8.64 15.43 8.43
C ARG A 115 -8.32 14.28 7.51
N GLY A 116 -8.37 13.04 8.00
CA GLY A 116 -8.20 11.86 7.18
C GLY A 116 -9.12 11.92 5.97
N ARG A 117 -8.51 11.91 4.81
CA ARG A 117 -9.20 11.93 3.53
C ARG A 117 -8.76 10.68 2.78
N LEU A 118 -9.71 9.82 2.48
CA LEU A 118 -9.41 8.72 1.58
C LEU A 118 -9.02 9.29 0.23
N THR A 119 -7.76 9.14 -0.15
CA THR A 119 -7.23 9.61 -1.44
C THR A 119 -7.07 8.47 -2.42
N ASP A 120 -6.62 7.32 -1.94
CA ASP A 120 -6.27 6.15 -2.74
C ASP A 120 -6.86 4.89 -2.14
N LEU A 121 -7.41 4.06 -3.00
CA LEU A 121 -8.03 2.80 -2.66
C LEU A 121 -7.41 1.70 -3.53
N TYR A 122 -6.83 0.73 -2.87
CA TYR A 122 -6.23 -0.44 -3.49
C TYR A 122 -7.20 -1.60 -3.42
N VAL A 123 -7.50 -2.16 -4.57
CA VAL A 123 -8.51 -3.21 -4.75
C VAL A 123 -7.95 -4.32 -5.62
N SER A 124 -8.61 -5.48 -5.58
CA SER A 124 -8.29 -6.58 -6.47
C SER A 124 -8.67 -6.26 -7.94
N PRO A 125 -8.07 -6.94 -8.93
CA PRO A 125 -8.52 -6.85 -10.32
C PRO A 125 -9.99 -7.24 -10.51
N GLU A 126 -10.50 -8.17 -9.70
CA GLU A 126 -11.89 -8.61 -9.67
C GLU A 126 -12.83 -7.48 -9.25
N ALA A 127 -12.46 -6.72 -8.23
CA ALA A 127 -13.23 -5.53 -7.82
C ALA A 127 -13.29 -4.47 -8.92
N LEU A 128 -12.22 -4.30 -9.70
CA LEU A 128 -12.26 -3.42 -10.87
C LEU A 128 -13.12 -3.96 -12.01
N GLU A 129 -13.25 -5.28 -12.14
CA GLU A 129 -14.20 -5.88 -13.06
C GLU A 129 -15.63 -5.54 -12.66
N ASP A 130 -15.97 -5.64 -11.38
CA ASP A 130 -17.27 -5.22 -10.86
C ASP A 130 -17.58 -3.75 -11.19
N VAL A 131 -16.61 -2.87 -11.00
CA VAL A 131 -16.75 -1.44 -11.35
C VAL A 131 -17.06 -1.25 -12.84
N ARG A 132 -16.45 -2.03 -13.72
CA ARG A 132 -16.71 -1.98 -15.17
C ARG A 132 -18.09 -2.48 -15.52
N ASN A 133 -18.62 -3.41 -14.73
CA ASN A 133 -19.93 -4.02 -14.93
C ASN A 133 -21.08 -3.21 -14.33
N TRP A 134 -20.81 -2.13 -13.58
CA TRP A 134 -21.87 -1.28 -13.04
C TRP A 134 -22.76 -0.69 -14.14
N GLY A 135 -24.06 -0.97 -14.05
CA GLY A 135 -25.07 -0.48 -14.97
C GLY A 135 -25.45 0.99 -14.76
N LEU A 136 -26.23 1.54 -15.66
CA LEU A 136 -26.76 2.92 -15.57
C LEU A 136 -27.70 3.12 -14.37
N ASP A 137 -28.25 2.05 -13.82
CA ASP A 137 -29.06 2.03 -12.60
C ASP A 137 -28.22 2.22 -11.33
N GLN A 138 -26.93 1.86 -11.40
CA GLN A 138 -26.00 1.97 -10.29
C GLN A 138 -25.16 3.25 -10.34
N VAL A 139 -24.83 3.73 -11.54
CA VAL A 139 -23.92 4.86 -11.76
C VAL A 139 -24.55 5.82 -12.77
N ASP A 140 -24.70 7.08 -12.38
CA ASP A 140 -25.17 8.12 -13.29
C ASP A 140 -24.10 8.48 -14.35
N GLU A 141 -24.52 9.16 -15.43
CA GLU A 141 -23.64 9.48 -16.56
C GLU A 141 -22.43 10.33 -16.14
N VAL A 142 -22.58 11.18 -15.13
CA VAL A 142 -21.49 12.04 -14.63
C VAL A 142 -20.44 11.23 -13.90
N THR A 143 -20.84 10.36 -12.99
CA THR A 143 -19.96 9.45 -12.27
C THR A 143 -19.27 8.48 -13.22
N ARG A 144 -19.98 8.01 -14.26
CA ARG A 144 -19.40 7.16 -15.28
C ARG A 144 -18.29 7.86 -16.07
N ARG A 145 -18.41 9.14 -16.37
CA ARG A 145 -17.34 9.93 -16.98
C ARG A 145 -16.15 10.08 -16.03
N GLU A 146 -16.40 10.30 -14.76
CA GLU A 146 -15.34 10.41 -13.73
C GLU A 146 -14.54 9.11 -13.64
N ILE A 147 -15.22 7.96 -13.63
CA ILE A 147 -14.60 6.62 -13.54
C ILE A 147 -13.66 6.34 -14.72
N TYR A 148 -14.02 6.78 -15.93
CA TYR A 148 -13.29 6.46 -17.15
C TYR A 148 -12.47 7.61 -17.71
N THR A 149 -12.17 8.62 -16.91
CA THR A 149 -11.31 9.72 -17.37
C THR A 149 -9.86 9.22 -17.48
N ALA A 150 -9.33 9.23 -18.69
CA ALA A 150 -7.92 8.95 -18.92
C ALA A 150 -7.06 10.12 -18.38
N THR A 151 -5.94 9.78 -17.76
CA THR A 151 -4.89 10.74 -17.43
C THR A 151 -4.19 11.25 -18.69
N GLU A 152 -3.50 12.41 -18.60
CA GLU A 152 -2.66 12.96 -19.68
C GLU A 152 -1.61 11.96 -20.18
N ASP A 153 -1.18 11.02 -19.33
CA ASP A 153 -0.23 9.94 -19.66
C ASP A 153 -0.89 8.70 -20.29
N GLY A 154 -2.21 8.73 -20.54
CA GLY A 154 -2.94 7.66 -21.23
C GLY A 154 -3.23 6.41 -20.37
N ALA A 155 -2.87 6.40 -19.11
CA ALA A 155 -3.25 5.33 -18.19
C ALA A 155 -4.68 5.57 -17.68
N PRO A 156 -5.58 4.57 -17.73
CA PRO A 156 -6.91 4.70 -17.18
C PRO A 156 -6.83 4.75 -15.65
N ILE A 157 -7.01 5.92 -15.06
CA ILE A 157 -7.26 6.01 -13.62
C ILE A 157 -8.75 5.90 -13.40
N THR A 158 -9.15 4.83 -12.72
CA THR A 158 -10.52 4.70 -12.24
C THR A 158 -10.68 5.57 -11.00
N ARG A 159 -11.60 6.52 -11.03
CA ARG A 159 -11.82 7.44 -9.93
C ARG A 159 -13.27 7.43 -9.51
N ILE A 160 -13.53 7.25 -8.21
CA ILE A 160 -14.89 7.20 -7.66
C ILE A 160 -14.97 8.13 -6.44
N PHE A 161 -15.92 9.07 -6.45
CA PHE A 161 -16.12 10.04 -5.38
C PHE A 161 -14.84 10.82 -5.00
N GLY A 162 -13.96 11.08 -5.99
CA GLY A 162 -12.70 11.76 -5.78
C GLY A 162 -11.61 10.90 -5.14
N VAL A 163 -11.80 9.57 -5.05
CA VAL A 163 -10.82 8.57 -4.63
C VAL A 163 -10.24 7.88 -5.86
N ASN A 164 -8.93 7.78 -5.93
CA ASN A 164 -8.26 7.02 -6.99
C ASN A 164 -8.34 5.54 -6.65
N LEU A 165 -8.74 4.71 -7.61
CA LEU A 165 -8.70 3.25 -7.49
C LEU A 165 -7.46 2.73 -8.18
N HIS A 166 -6.71 1.91 -7.46
CA HIS A 166 -5.53 1.22 -7.96
C HIS A 166 -5.77 -0.27 -7.89
N ASP A 167 -5.44 -0.97 -8.96
CA ASP A 167 -5.38 -2.43 -8.94
C ASP A 167 -4.11 -2.90 -8.26
N LEU A 168 -4.24 -3.96 -7.49
CA LEU A 168 -3.15 -4.63 -6.84
C LEU A 168 -3.34 -6.13 -7.01
N ASP A 169 -2.52 -6.73 -7.85
CA ASP A 169 -2.64 -8.14 -8.26
C ASP A 169 -2.50 -9.12 -7.09
N GLU A 170 -1.83 -8.71 -6.02
CA GLU A 170 -1.63 -9.52 -4.81
C GLU A 170 -2.82 -9.44 -3.82
N LEU A 171 -3.83 -8.60 -4.10
CA LEU A 171 -5.13 -8.62 -3.42
C LEU A 171 -6.11 -9.51 -4.20
N GLY A 172 -7.05 -10.11 -3.49
CA GLY A 172 -8.06 -11.01 -4.04
C GLY A 172 -8.03 -12.38 -3.40
N GLU A 173 -9.04 -13.18 -3.69
CA GLU A 173 -9.17 -14.51 -3.11
C GLU A 173 -7.97 -15.40 -3.48
N GLY A 174 -7.32 -15.98 -2.46
CA GLY A 174 -6.15 -16.85 -2.63
C GLY A 174 -4.84 -16.15 -2.98
N GLN A 175 -4.81 -14.83 -3.03
CA GLN A 175 -3.61 -14.06 -3.31
C GLN A 175 -2.76 -13.81 -2.05
N GLU A 176 -1.50 -13.37 -2.25
CA GLU A 176 -0.48 -13.30 -1.20
C GLU A 176 -0.87 -12.37 -0.04
N TYR A 177 -1.33 -11.15 -0.32
CA TYR A 177 -1.67 -10.19 0.72
C TYR A 177 -2.99 -10.51 1.41
N GLN A 178 -3.95 -11.08 0.68
CA GLN A 178 -5.16 -11.63 1.26
C GLN A 178 -4.82 -12.76 2.23
N GLY A 179 -3.94 -13.70 1.82
CA GLY A 179 -3.48 -14.80 2.64
C GLY A 179 -2.70 -14.33 3.87
N PHE A 180 -1.83 -13.36 3.74
CA PHE A 180 -1.13 -12.74 4.86
C PHE A 180 -2.11 -12.15 5.87
N PHE A 181 -3.08 -11.36 5.40
CA PHE A 181 -4.08 -10.75 6.26
C PHE A 181 -4.94 -11.79 6.99
N THR A 182 -5.41 -12.81 6.29
CA THR A 182 -6.29 -13.84 6.87
C THR A 182 -5.56 -14.83 7.77
N ASN A 183 -4.33 -15.21 7.45
CA ASN A 183 -3.57 -16.24 8.13
C ASN A 183 -2.69 -15.69 9.25
N GLU A 184 -1.97 -14.60 8.99
CA GLU A 184 -0.99 -14.06 9.93
C GLU A 184 -1.59 -13.02 10.87
N LEU A 185 -2.59 -12.27 10.42
CA LEU A 185 -3.24 -11.21 11.18
C LEU A 185 -4.65 -11.60 11.63
N THR A 186 -4.83 -12.85 11.98
CA THR A 186 -6.11 -13.52 12.26
C THR A 186 -7.09 -12.74 13.13
N GLY A 187 -8.35 -12.84 12.78
CA GLY A 187 -9.51 -12.59 13.65
C GLY A 187 -10.38 -11.42 13.28
N GLN A 188 -10.09 -10.69 12.23
CA GLN A 188 -10.85 -9.49 11.87
C GLN A 188 -11.71 -9.62 10.61
N LEU A 189 -11.26 -10.41 9.64
CA LEU A 189 -12.14 -10.80 8.53
C LEU A 189 -13.07 -11.91 8.99
N GLN A 190 -14.33 -11.59 9.06
CA GLN A 190 -15.36 -12.60 9.31
C GLN A 190 -15.71 -13.24 7.98
N GLY A 191 -15.16 -14.40 7.72
CA GLY A 191 -15.39 -15.19 6.53
C GLY A 191 -14.18 -15.21 5.59
N SER A 192 -13.82 -16.41 5.14
CA SER A 192 -12.70 -16.68 4.25
C SER A 192 -12.90 -16.18 2.81
N ASP A 193 -14.14 -15.82 2.47
CA ASP A 193 -14.56 -15.57 1.09
C ASP A 193 -14.66 -14.08 0.74
N LYS A 194 -14.23 -13.21 1.65
CA LYS A 194 -14.33 -11.77 1.46
C LYS A 194 -12.99 -11.21 1.01
N GLU A 195 -13.05 -10.43 -0.05
CA GLU A 195 -11.88 -9.76 -0.56
C GLU A 195 -11.54 -8.53 0.28
N LEU A 196 -10.23 -8.31 0.44
CA LEU A 196 -9.68 -7.19 1.18
C LEU A 196 -9.54 -5.96 0.29
N VAL A 197 -9.91 -4.82 0.83
CA VAL A 197 -9.72 -3.50 0.22
C VAL A 197 -8.92 -2.62 1.17
N VAL A 198 -7.90 -1.96 0.66
CA VAL A 198 -7.02 -1.11 1.47
C VAL A 198 -7.15 0.34 1.05
N GLY A 199 -7.60 1.18 1.95
CA GLY A 199 -7.71 2.62 1.72
C GLY A 199 -6.61 3.39 2.43
N LEU A 200 -5.98 4.32 1.74
CA LEU A 200 -4.91 5.16 2.24
C LEU A 200 -5.25 6.65 2.11
N ASP A 201 -4.79 7.42 3.08
CA ASP A 201 -4.72 8.87 3.01
C ASP A 201 -3.28 9.29 2.73
N GLN A 202 -3.00 9.61 1.49
CA GLN A 202 -1.68 10.09 1.04
C GLN A 202 -1.60 11.64 0.98
N SER A 203 -2.57 12.34 1.56
CA SER A 203 -2.59 13.81 1.56
C SER A 203 -1.49 14.45 2.42
N SER A 204 -0.81 13.68 3.27
CA SER A 204 0.29 14.13 4.12
C SER A 204 1.48 13.17 4.00
N ASN A 205 2.67 13.73 3.93
CA ASN A 205 3.92 12.97 3.84
C ASN A 205 4.42 12.43 5.18
N ASP A 206 3.72 12.70 6.27
CA ASP A 206 4.21 12.43 7.63
C ASP A 206 3.73 11.08 8.18
N SER A 207 2.90 10.35 7.45
CA SER A 207 2.24 9.15 7.97
C SER A 207 2.98 7.86 7.66
N PHE A 208 3.61 7.80 6.49
CA PHE A 208 4.32 6.63 6.00
C PHE A 208 5.77 7.02 5.76
N VAL A 209 6.68 6.28 6.37
CA VAL A 209 8.11 6.60 6.33
C VAL A 209 8.89 5.36 5.91
N MET A 210 9.76 5.54 4.93
CA MET A 210 10.72 4.54 4.50
C MET A 210 12.14 5.09 4.75
N PRO A 211 12.73 4.86 5.92
CA PRO A 211 14.11 5.23 6.16
C PRO A 211 15.04 4.38 5.29
N VAL A 212 15.85 5.05 4.47
CA VAL A 212 16.87 4.43 3.64
C VAL A 212 18.23 4.80 4.21
N LYS A 213 18.92 3.83 4.78
CA LYS A 213 20.26 4.02 5.32
C LYS A 213 21.32 3.79 4.25
N GLU A 214 21.10 2.80 3.40
CA GLU A 214 21.97 2.50 2.28
C GLU A 214 21.14 2.14 1.05
N GLN A 215 21.37 2.88 -0.05
CA GLN A 215 20.76 2.59 -1.33
C GLN A 215 21.33 1.32 -1.94
N LEU A 216 20.62 0.71 -2.88
CA LEU A 216 21.06 -0.48 -3.57
C LEU A 216 22.44 -0.27 -4.19
N LYS A 217 23.40 -1.06 -3.75
CA LYS A 217 24.73 -1.18 -4.32
C LYS A 217 24.94 -2.55 -4.91
N VAL A 218 25.45 -2.59 -6.12
CA VAL A 218 25.68 -3.84 -6.85
C VAL A 218 27.19 -4.02 -7.04
N PHE A 219 27.67 -5.21 -6.76
CA PHE A 219 29.08 -5.59 -6.86
C PHE A 219 29.20 -6.88 -7.68
N GLU A 220 30.32 -7.01 -8.38
CA GLU A 220 30.73 -8.25 -9.00
C GLU A 220 31.29 -9.22 -7.95
N ASP A 221 30.96 -10.50 -8.06
CA ASP A 221 31.50 -11.53 -7.16
C ASP A 221 32.74 -12.22 -7.79
N PRO A 222 33.96 -11.85 -7.37
CA PRO A 222 35.18 -12.42 -7.93
C PRO A 222 35.40 -13.88 -7.50
N THR A 223 34.71 -14.39 -6.50
CA THR A 223 34.89 -15.77 -6.00
C THR A 223 34.34 -16.80 -6.96
N LEU A 224 33.36 -16.41 -7.80
CA LEU A 224 32.72 -17.27 -8.78
C LEU A 224 33.62 -17.56 -10.00
N HIS A 225 34.64 -16.76 -10.27
CA HIS A 225 35.51 -16.93 -11.42
C HIS A 225 36.24 -18.27 -11.42
N ARG A 226 36.59 -18.80 -10.23
CA ARG A 226 37.21 -20.13 -10.10
C ARG A 226 36.30 -21.27 -10.57
N GLN A 227 35.01 -21.05 -10.59
CA GLN A 227 33.99 -22.00 -11.04
C GLN A 227 33.55 -21.77 -12.48
N GLN A 228 34.25 -20.91 -13.23
CA GLN A 228 33.85 -20.44 -14.56
C GLN A 228 32.42 -19.83 -14.60
N ARG A 229 32.05 -19.20 -13.49
CA ARG A 229 30.82 -18.43 -13.32
C ARG A 229 31.16 -16.96 -13.11
N ALA A 230 30.28 -16.11 -13.51
CA ALA A 230 30.27 -14.70 -13.13
C ALA A 230 28.93 -14.39 -12.46
N GLY A 231 28.93 -13.45 -11.58
CA GLY A 231 27.72 -13.05 -10.88
C GLY A 231 27.85 -11.68 -10.25
N TYR A 232 26.71 -11.17 -9.91
CA TYR A 232 26.57 -9.91 -9.20
C TYR A 232 25.80 -10.16 -7.92
N TYR A 233 26.18 -9.45 -6.88
CA TYR A 233 25.40 -9.37 -5.65
C TYR A 233 25.13 -7.91 -5.32
N GLY A 234 23.95 -7.68 -4.76
CA GLY A 234 23.57 -6.36 -4.33
C GLY A 234 22.97 -6.39 -2.94
N PHE A 235 23.07 -5.30 -2.22
CA PHE A 235 22.40 -5.11 -0.95
C PHE A 235 21.95 -3.67 -0.78
N ALA A 236 20.88 -3.51 0.00
CA ALA A 236 20.33 -2.23 0.43
C ALA A 236 19.96 -2.32 1.89
N GLU A 237 20.08 -1.25 2.66
CA GLU A 237 19.62 -1.17 4.04
C GLU A 237 18.50 -0.13 4.13
N LEU A 238 17.30 -0.59 4.42
CA LEU A 238 16.11 0.24 4.53
C LEU A 238 15.15 -0.34 5.58
N GLY A 239 14.12 0.41 5.90
CA GLY A 239 13.04 -0.03 6.78
C GLY A 239 11.73 0.58 6.36
N PHE A 240 10.64 0.12 6.95
CA PHE A 240 9.31 0.67 6.75
C PHE A 240 8.68 0.98 8.10
N GLY A 241 7.93 2.07 8.16
CA GLY A 241 7.22 2.46 9.37
C GLY A 241 5.97 3.27 9.07
N VAL A 242 4.95 3.05 9.89
CA VAL A 242 3.72 3.82 9.89
C VAL A 242 3.70 4.65 11.17
N LEU A 243 3.75 5.97 11.03
CA LEU A 243 3.73 6.90 12.16
C LEU A 243 2.30 7.24 12.59
N ASP A 244 1.37 7.30 11.64
CA ASP A 244 -0.04 7.57 11.91
C ASP A 244 -0.93 6.53 11.19
N ASN A 245 -1.32 5.49 11.93
CA ASN A 245 -2.17 4.43 11.40
C ASN A 245 -3.64 4.86 11.18
N ARG A 246 -4.04 6.06 11.64
CA ARG A 246 -5.37 6.61 11.37
C ARG A 246 -5.60 6.94 9.89
N ARG A 247 -4.54 6.93 9.10
CA ARG A 247 -4.56 7.17 7.66
C ARG A 247 -4.66 5.90 6.83
N ILE A 248 -4.82 4.76 7.49
CA ILE A 248 -5.09 3.47 6.86
C ILE A 248 -6.50 3.06 7.24
N ILE A 249 -7.25 2.53 6.30
CA ILE A 249 -8.55 1.92 6.53
C ILE A 249 -8.65 0.62 5.73
N LEU A 250 -9.11 -0.41 6.39
CA LEU A 250 -9.35 -1.70 5.76
C LEU A 250 -10.85 -1.89 5.52
N GLY A 251 -11.19 -2.45 4.39
CA GLY A 251 -12.54 -2.84 4.04
C GLY A 251 -12.58 -4.25 3.48
N SER A 252 -13.76 -4.84 3.44
CA SER A 252 -14.00 -6.13 2.81
C SER A 252 -15.36 -6.15 2.10
N PHE A 253 -15.50 -6.96 1.05
CA PHE A 253 -16.74 -7.14 0.31
C PHE A 253 -16.92 -8.59 -0.12
#